data_ff147fcc0fcb7e7c6e0d450274f4171f
#
_entry.id   ff147fcc0fcb7e7c6e0d450274f4171f
#
_cell.length_a   1.000
_cell.length_b   1.000
_cell.length_c   1.000
_cell.angle_alpha   90.00
_cell.angle_beta   90.00
_cell.angle_gamma   90.00
#
_symmetry.space_group_name_H-M   'P 1'
#
loop_
_entity.id
_entity.type
_entity.pdbx_description
1 polymer ?
#
loop_
_entity_poly.entity_id
_entity_poly.type
_entity_poly.pdbx_seq_one_letter_code
_entity_poly.pdbx_strand_id
1 'polypeptide(L)'
;ETARRLKETGSMFDGSAAKLGEDVIAAVQKETDALAARQAEAQPAPEETAAPDAAEKNQLLDFLAAAPEAEGDPYADQPTVTAPELPELTPAQELAGYIRSRSAAALVTSHALLVSEVENADELLAQMPEDPQCADIVSRTGAKDAYYYSSANMSDNYAMIAQLIEDKDLCAMVAEMVRFNARVYPSATPLRYFRRSPYDLTQEAIEQTWQSMQGKPEYADIEELTNNQNERFLFSTKHLTRRYAKAISDVDEWTD
;
A
#
# COMPACT_ATOMS: atom_id res chain seq x y z
N GLU A 1 -37.27 14.06 -28.14
CA GLU A 1 -37.25 14.83 -26.86
C GLU A 1 -36.12 14.35 -25.93
N THR A 2 -35.79 13.06 -25.90
CA THR A 2 -34.75 12.48 -25.02
C THR A 2 -33.31 12.87 -25.42
N ALA A 3 -33.05 13.10 -26.70
CA ALA A 3 -31.74 13.52 -27.21
C ALA A 3 -31.41 15.02 -26.95
N ARG A 4 -32.42 15.81 -26.62
CA ARG A 4 -32.25 17.24 -26.31
C ARG A 4 -31.91 17.49 -24.85
N ARG A 5 -32.32 16.61 -23.95
CA ARG A 5 -32.00 16.69 -22.51
C ARG A 5 -30.56 16.28 -22.17
N LEU A 6 -29.91 15.43 -22.98
CA LEU A 6 -28.52 15.00 -22.77
C LEU A 6 -27.48 16.07 -23.19
N LYS A 7 -27.87 17.09 -23.97
CA LYS A 7 -26.98 18.20 -24.35
C LYS A 7 -26.93 19.34 -23.33
N GLU A 8 -27.92 19.45 -22.46
CA GLU A 8 -27.98 20.54 -21.46
C GLU A 8 -27.26 20.21 -20.15
N THR A 9 -26.96 18.91 -19.86
CA THR A 9 -26.22 18.50 -18.68
C THR A 9 -24.70 18.37 -18.89
N GLY A 10 -24.22 18.49 -20.14
CA GLY A 10 -22.80 18.38 -20.50
C GLY A 10 -21.96 19.64 -20.29
N SER A 11 -22.57 20.77 -19.91
CA SER A 11 -21.87 22.07 -19.84
C SER A 11 -21.56 22.57 -18.42
N MET A 12 -21.81 21.79 -17.38
CA MET A 12 -21.60 22.23 -16.00
C MET A 12 -20.32 21.68 -15.33
N PHE A 13 -19.54 20.85 -16.03
CA PHE A 13 -18.36 20.18 -15.44
C PHE A 13 -17.01 20.59 -16.05
N ASP A 14 -16.96 21.56 -16.96
CA ASP A 14 -15.78 21.78 -17.81
C ASP A 14 -14.82 22.91 -17.34
N GLY A 15 -14.95 23.40 -16.14
CA GLY A 15 -14.05 24.46 -15.66
C GLY A 15 -13.49 24.26 -14.25
N SER A 16 -14.14 23.45 -13.44
CA SER A 16 -13.79 23.34 -12.00
C SER A 16 -12.72 22.28 -11.72
N ALA A 17 -12.73 21.17 -12.44
CA ALA A 17 -11.79 20.06 -12.19
C ALA A 17 -10.37 20.39 -12.68
N ALA A 18 -10.24 21.09 -13.81
CA ALA A 18 -8.94 21.53 -14.33
C ALA A 18 -8.29 22.56 -13.40
N LYS A 19 -9.09 23.49 -12.86
CA LYS A 19 -8.60 24.52 -11.94
C LYS A 19 -8.21 23.94 -10.56
N LEU A 20 -8.95 22.94 -10.07
CA LEU A 20 -8.56 22.21 -8.86
C LEU A 20 -7.23 21.45 -9.04
N GLY A 21 -6.99 20.87 -10.22
CA GLY A 21 -5.75 20.20 -10.53
C GLY A 21 -4.55 21.14 -10.56
N GLU A 22 -4.71 22.32 -11.15
CA GLU A 22 -3.65 23.35 -11.18
C GLU A 22 -3.35 23.92 -9.78
N ASP A 23 -4.37 24.16 -8.96
CA ASP A 23 -4.22 24.67 -7.60
C ASP A 23 -3.53 23.63 -6.68
N VAL A 24 -3.80 22.33 -6.85
CA VAL A 24 -3.14 21.24 -6.11
C VAL A 24 -1.67 21.11 -6.55
N ILE A 25 -1.38 21.18 -7.84
CA ILE A 25 0.00 21.12 -8.36
C ILE A 25 0.81 22.32 -7.84
N ALA A 26 0.23 23.53 -7.84
CA ALA A 26 0.87 24.74 -7.33
C ALA A 26 1.12 24.65 -5.81
N ALA A 27 0.21 24.05 -5.03
CA ALA A 27 0.38 23.85 -3.61
C ALA A 27 1.51 22.86 -3.29
N VAL A 28 1.55 21.72 -4.00
CA VAL A 28 2.62 20.70 -3.86
C VAL A 28 3.99 21.29 -4.25
N GLN A 29 4.05 22.07 -5.35
CA GLN A 29 5.29 22.71 -5.77
C GLN A 29 5.82 23.67 -4.70
N LYS A 30 4.93 24.47 -4.10
CA LYS A 30 5.26 25.41 -3.04
C LYS A 30 5.78 24.72 -1.77
N GLU A 31 5.22 23.57 -1.41
CA GLU A 31 5.72 22.77 -0.28
C GLU A 31 7.08 22.13 -0.56
N THR A 32 7.30 21.62 -1.78
CA THR A 32 8.59 21.07 -2.19
C THR A 32 9.68 22.14 -2.20
N ASP A 33 9.38 23.31 -2.70
CA ASP A 33 10.33 24.44 -2.70
C ASP A 33 10.65 24.91 -1.28
N ALA A 34 9.65 24.91 -0.37
CA ALA A 34 9.87 25.26 1.04
C ALA A 34 10.69 24.20 1.79
N LEU A 35 10.55 22.92 1.44
CA LEU A 35 11.37 21.84 2.01
C LEU A 35 12.81 21.93 1.51
N ALA A 36 13.00 22.21 0.23
CA ALA A 36 14.32 22.41 -0.36
C ALA A 36 15.06 23.61 0.26
N ALA A 37 14.35 24.71 0.51
CA ALA A 37 14.92 25.87 1.19
C ALA A 37 15.33 25.56 2.63
N ARG A 38 14.53 24.78 3.39
CA ARG A 38 14.88 24.35 4.75
C ARG A 38 16.06 23.38 4.78
N GLN A 39 16.21 22.52 3.78
CA GLN A 39 17.37 21.64 3.66
C GLN A 39 18.65 22.40 3.29
N ALA A 40 18.55 23.47 2.50
CA ALA A 40 19.68 24.33 2.16
C ALA A 40 20.16 25.15 3.39
N GLU A 41 19.27 25.56 4.28
CA GLU A 41 19.63 26.25 5.52
C GLU A 41 20.23 25.35 6.61
N ALA A 42 19.96 24.02 6.54
CA ALA A 42 20.45 23.04 7.50
C ALA A 42 21.81 22.44 7.15
N GLN A 43 22.37 22.74 5.98
CA GLN A 43 23.74 22.36 5.64
C GLN A 43 24.70 23.41 6.22
N PRO A 44 25.68 22.99 7.07
CA PRO A 44 26.78 23.91 7.44
C PRO A 44 27.47 24.34 6.15
N ALA A 45 27.78 25.62 6.05
CA ALA A 45 28.50 26.18 4.92
C ALA A 45 29.74 25.31 4.64
N PRO A 46 29.99 24.92 3.38
CA PRO A 46 31.22 24.22 3.07
C PRO A 46 32.38 25.10 3.52
N GLU A 47 33.26 24.57 4.39
CA GLU A 47 34.52 25.18 4.69
C GLU A 47 35.20 25.48 3.35
N GLU A 48 35.54 26.71 3.15
CA GLU A 48 36.25 27.23 1.98
C GLU A 48 37.64 26.58 1.96
N THR A 49 37.72 25.33 1.47
CA THR A 49 38.99 24.71 1.10
C THR A 49 39.51 25.56 -0.04
N ALA A 50 40.56 26.30 0.25
CA ALA A 50 41.28 27.14 -0.69
C ALA A 50 41.47 26.39 -2.02
N ALA A 51 41.08 27.02 -3.11
CA ALA A 51 41.26 26.46 -4.44
C ALA A 51 42.74 26.07 -4.59
N PRO A 52 43.04 24.85 -5.06
CA PRO A 52 44.45 24.45 -5.28
C PRO A 52 45.09 25.43 -6.23
N ASP A 53 46.29 25.87 -5.83
CA ASP A 53 47.12 26.86 -6.57
C ASP A 53 47.27 26.37 -8.03
N ALA A 54 47.32 27.31 -8.97
CA ALA A 54 47.49 27.02 -10.41
C ALA A 54 48.73 26.14 -10.69
N ALA A 55 49.72 26.17 -9.78
CA ALA A 55 50.91 25.34 -9.81
C ALA A 55 50.61 23.84 -9.56
N GLU A 56 49.67 23.49 -8.66
CA GLU A 56 49.30 22.11 -8.40
C GLU A 56 48.47 21.48 -9.56
N LYS A 57 47.62 22.29 -10.20
CA LYS A 57 46.89 21.84 -11.40
C LYS A 57 47.82 21.51 -12.57
N ASN A 58 48.86 22.29 -12.76
CA ASN A 58 49.84 22.02 -13.81
C ASN A 58 50.67 20.77 -13.52
N GLN A 59 51.04 20.49 -12.25
CA GLN A 59 51.75 19.28 -11.89
C GLN A 59 50.88 18.01 -12.10
N LEU A 60 49.59 18.10 -11.86
CA LEU A 60 48.65 16.97 -12.09
C LEU A 60 48.49 16.71 -13.60
N LEU A 61 48.42 17.74 -14.41
CA LEU A 61 48.35 17.64 -15.86
C LEU A 61 49.64 17.11 -16.46
N ASP A 62 50.80 17.51 -15.96
CA ASP A 62 52.10 17.00 -16.38
C ASP A 62 52.29 15.52 -15.99
N PHE A 63 51.76 15.11 -14.80
CA PHE A 63 51.79 13.72 -14.38
C PHE A 63 50.88 12.83 -15.26
N LEU A 64 49.71 13.33 -15.65
CA LEU A 64 48.82 12.63 -16.57
C LEU A 64 49.36 12.58 -18.01
N ALA A 65 50.08 13.60 -18.44
CA ALA A 65 50.73 13.63 -19.77
C ALA A 65 52.00 12.78 -19.85
N ALA A 66 52.63 12.49 -18.72
CA ALA A 66 53.84 11.66 -18.65
C ALA A 66 53.54 10.15 -18.44
N ALA A 67 52.28 9.77 -18.38
CA ALA A 67 51.92 8.33 -18.34
C ALA A 67 52.40 7.68 -19.64
N PRO A 68 53.23 6.62 -19.59
CA PRO A 68 53.64 5.92 -20.79
C PRO A 68 52.38 5.38 -21.48
N GLU A 69 52.29 5.61 -22.79
CA GLU A 69 51.27 4.92 -23.61
C GLU A 69 51.48 3.41 -23.42
N ALA A 70 50.67 2.82 -22.55
CA ALA A 70 50.67 1.38 -22.38
C ALA A 70 50.08 0.77 -23.66
N GLU A 71 50.98 0.30 -24.54
CA GLU A 71 50.62 -0.53 -25.66
C GLU A 71 50.08 -1.85 -25.11
N GLY A 72 48.78 -1.95 -25.01
CA GLY A 72 48.05 -3.13 -24.58
C GLY A 72 47.05 -2.80 -23.45
N ASP A 73 45.82 -3.12 -23.70
CA ASP A 73 44.74 -3.10 -22.68
C ASP A 73 45.13 -4.09 -21.56
N PRO A 74 45.48 -3.65 -20.34
CA PRO A 74 45.84 -4.56 -19.25
C PRO A 74 44.69 -5.48 -18.83
N TYR A 75 43.50 -5.30 -19.38
CA TYR A 75 42.32 -6.09 -19.12
C TYR A 75 41.92 -7.00 -20.29
N ALA A 76 42.70 -6.99 -21.39
CA ALA A 76 42.37 -7.78 -22.58
C ALA A 76 42.35 -9.32 -22.35
N ASP A 77 43.08 -9.80 -21.33
CA ASP A 77 43.17 -11.23 -20.97
C ASP A 77 42.35 -11.59 -19.71
N GLN A 78 41.50 -10.67 -19.20
CA GLN A 78 40.60 -11.10 -18.15
C GLN A 78 39.53 -12.01 -18.71
N PRO A 79 39.35 -13.24 -18.15
CA PRO A 79 38.27 -14.11 -18.59
C PRO A 79 36.98 -13.31 -18.38
N THR A 80 36.22 -13.16 -19.46
CA THR A 80 34.89 -12.57 -19.40
C THR A 80 34.10 -13.39 -18.37
N VAL A 81 33.91 -12.84 -17.17
CA VAL A 81 33.06 -13.45 -16.15
C VAL A 81 31.66 -13.41 -16.75
N THR A 82 31.28 -14.49 -17.40
CA THR A 82 29.90 -14.69 -17.84
C THR A 82 29.06 -14.57 -16.57
N ALA A 83 28.21 -13.56 -16.50
CA ALA A 83 27.26 -13.44 -15.39
C ALA A 83 26.55 -14.80 -15.27
N PRO A 84 26.43 -15.36 -14.05
CA PRO A 84 25.75 -16.64 -13.88
C PRO A 84 24.36 -16.49 -14.51
N GLU A 85 24.05 -17.35 -15.47
CA GLU A 85 22.70 -17.42 -16.03
C GLU A 85 21.77 -17.68 -14.85
N LEU A 86 20.89 -16.71 -14.56
CA LEU A 86 19.84 -16.89 -13.57
C LEU A 86 19.00 -18.08 -14.03
N PRO A 87 18.74 -19.05 -13.14
CA PRO A 87 17.92 -20.21 -13.50
C PRO A 87 16.59 -19.71 -14.06
N GLU A 88 16.20 -20.23 -15.21
CA GLU A 88 14.90 -19.94 -15.82
C GLU A 88 13.80 -20.32 -14.84
N LEU A 89 12.91 -19.36 -14.54
CA LEU A 89 11.77 -19.60 -13.67
C LEU A 89 10.78 -20.53 -14.37
N THR A 90 10.20 -21.46 -13.62
CA THR A 90 9.07 -22.23 -14.13
C THR A 90 7.82 -21.33 -14.25
N PRO A 91 6.86 -21.66 -15.13
CA PRO A 91 5.62 -20.89 -15.24
C PRO A 91 4.86 -20.76 -13.91
N ALA A 92 4.92 -21.76 -13.04
CA ALA A 92 4.34 -21.68 -11.68
C ALA A 92 5.08 -20.66 -10.80
N GLN A 93 6.40 -20.55 -10.92
CA GLN A 93 7.21 -19.57 -10.20
C GLN A 93 6.99 -18.15 -10.72
N GLU A 94 6.77 -17.98 -12.03
CA GLU A 94 6.40 -16.69 -12.61
C GLU A 94 5.05 -16.23 -12.10
N LEU A 95 4.05 -17.12 -12.07
CA LEU A 95 2.75 -16.83 -11.49
C LEU A 95 2.83 -16.49 -9.99
N ALA A 96 3.66 -17.21 -9.23
CA ALA A 96 3.95 -16.88 -7.84
C ALA A 96 4.60 -15.49 -7.70
N GLY A 97 5.51 -15.13 -8.61
CA GLY A 97 6.11 -13.79 -8.70
C GLY A 97 5.06 -12.71 -8.92
N TYR A 98 4.09 -12.94 -9.79
CA TYR A 98 2.96 -12.03 -10.00
C TYR A 98 2.12 -11.85 -8.73
N ILE A 99 1.73 -12.95 -8.05
CA ILE A 99 0.99 -12.89 -6.80
C ILE A 99 1.79 -12.15 -5.71
N ARG A 100 3.12 -12.36 -5.61
CA ARG A 100 3.99 -11.64 -4.68
C ARG A 100 4.01 -10.15 -4.94
N SER A 101 4.12 -9.74 -6.19
CA SER A 101 4.14 -8.32 -6.56
C SER A 101 2.83 -7.61 -6.16
N ARG A 102 1.69 -8.27 -6.38
CA ARG A 102 0.38 -7.76 -5.94
C ARG A 102 0.28 -7.69 -4.41
N SER A 103 0.74 -8.74 -3.73
CA SER A 103 0.76 -8.76 -2.25
C SER A 103 1.65 -7.68 -1.66
N ALA A 104 2.80 -7.38 -2.29
CA ALA A 104 3.67 -6.26 -1.90
C ALA A 104 3.00 -4.90 -2.10
N ALA A 105 2.09 -4.80 -3.08
CA ALA A 105 1.23 -3.63 -3.29
C ALA A 105 -0.03 -3.63 -2.41
N ALA A 106 -0.09 -4.50 -1.38
CA ALA A 106 -1.21 -4.64 -0.46
C ALA A 106 -2.53 -5.12 -1.10
N LEU A 107 -2.45 -5.84 -2.23
CA LEU A 107 -3.60 -6.37 -2.97
C LEU A 107 -3.61 -7.90 -2.94
N VAL A 108 -4.76 -8.50 -2.71
CA VAL A 108 -4.99 -9.92 -2.97
C VAL A 108 -5.26 -10.15 -4.46
N THR A 109 -5.04 -11.37 -4.93
CA THR A 109 -5.25 -11.75 -6.32
C THR A 109 -6.43 -12.71 -6.40
N SER A 110 -7.51 -12.33 -7.06
CA SER A 110 -8.67 -13.19 -7.25
C SER A 110 -8.39 -14.28 -8.30
N HIS A 111 -9.00 -15.44 -8.14
CA HIS A 111 -8.91 -16.53 -9.11
C HIS A 111 -9.42 -16.11 -10.49
N ALA A 112 -10.55 -15.39 -10.53
CA ALA A 112 -11.08 -14.86 -11.78
C ALA A 112 -10.10 -13.97 -12.54
N LEU A 113 -9.30 -13.15 -11.82
CA LEU A 113 -8.26 -12.34 -12.42
C LEU A 113 -7.15 -13.21 -13.03
N LEU A 114 -6.69 -14.23 -12.29
CA LEU A 114 -5.64 -15.14 -12.76
C LEU A 114 -6.06 -15.88 -14.04
N VAL A 115 -7.27 -16.42 -14.06
CA VAL A 115 -7.81 -17.12 -15.24
C VAL A 115 -7.98 -16.19 -16.44
N SER A 116 -8.22 -14.89 -16.20
CA SER A 116 -8.35 -13.93 -17.30
C SER A 116 -7.02 -13.48 -17.89
N GLU A 117 -5.93 -13.51 -17.10
CA GLU A 117 -4.63 -12.99 -17.50
C GLU A 117 -3.60 -14.08 -17.84
N VAL A 118 -3.77 -15.28 -17.31
CA VAL A 118 -2.78 -16.36 -17.43
C VAL A 118 -3.42 -17.61 -18.01
N GLU A 119 -2.88 -18.07 -19.13
CA GLU A 119 -3.27 -19.36 -19.69
C GLU A 119 -2.91 -20.51 -18.73
N ASN A 120 -3.81 -21.46 -18.56
CA ASN A 120 -3.64 -22.63 -17.67
C ASN A 120 -3.43 -22.27 -16.19
N ALA A 121 -3.99 -21.14 -15.72
CA ALA A 121 -3.85 -20.68 -14.33
C ALA A 121 -4.19 -21.78 -13.31
N ASP A 122 -5.25 -22.55 -13.55
CA ASP A 122 -5.70 -23.65 -12.68
C ASP A 122 -4.63 -24.75 -12.52
N GLU A 123 -3.99 -25.13 -13.62
CA GLU A 123 -2.93 -26.14 -13.61
C GLU A 123 -1.69 -25.64 -12.88
N LEU A 124 -1.32 -24.38 -13.11
CA LEU A 124 -0.17 -23.74 -12.43
C LEU A 124 -0.43 -23.59 -10.93
N LEU A 125 -1.62 -23.17 -10.54
CA LEU A 125 -2.02 -23.07 -9.12
C LEU A 125 -2.02 -24.44 -8.42
N ALA A 126 -2.41 -25.51 -9.13
CA ALA A 126 -2.35 -26.87 -8.61
C ALA A 126 -0.91 -27.39 -8.42
N GLN A 127 0.04 -26.91 -9.21
CA GLN A 127 1.47 -27.29 -9.11
C GLN A 127 2.21 -26.53 -8.00
N MET A 128 1.77 -25.32 -7.64
CA MET A 128 2.46 -24.47 -6.66
C MET A 128 2.74 -25.13 -5.30
N PRO A 129 1.82 -25.92 -4.70
CA PRO A 129 2.06 -26.57 -3.43
C PRO A 129 3.21 -27.60 -3.43
N GLU A 130 3.55 -28.12 -4.63
CA GLU A 130 4.63 -29.10 -4.81
C GLU A 130 6.01 -28.41 -4.99
N ASP A 131 6.03 -27.12 -5.31
CA ASP A 131 7.26 -26.34 -5.50
C ASP A 131 7.63 -25.59 -4.21
N PRO A 132 8.76 -25.92 -3.57
CA PRO A 132 9.24 -25.23 -2.37
C PRO A 132 9.44 -23.71 -2.57
N GLN A 133 9.69 -23.28 -3.82
CA GLN A 133 9.83 -21.85 -4.12
C GLN A 133 8.50 -21.09 -4.15
N CYS A 134 7.38 -21.81 -4.16
CA CYS A 134 6.02 -21.24 -4.11
C CYS A 134 5.34 -21.42 -2.74
N ALA A 135 6.06 -21.91 -1.73
CA ALA A 135 5.50 -22.28 -0.42
C ALA A 135 4.90 -21.09 0.37
N ASP A 136 5.26 -19.85 0.01
CA ASP A 136 4.69 -18.63 0.59
C ASP A 136 3.34 -18.23 0.00
N ILE A 137 2.91 -18.87 -1.10
CA ILE A 137 1.63 -18.56 -1.72
C ILE A 137 0.52 -19.28 -0.99
N VAL A 138 -0.40 -18.50 -0.44
CA VAL A 138 -1.54 -18.99 0.36
C VAL A 138 -2.83 -18.65 -0.35
N SER A 139 -3.79 -19.60 -0.34
CA SER A 139 -5.14 -19.39 -0.83
C SER A 139 -6.13 -19.15 0.29
N ARG A 140 -7.13 -18.31 0.04
CA ARG A 140 -8.28 -18.07 0.92
C ARG A 140 -9.56 -18.13 0.12
N THR A 141 -10.58 -18.78 0.66
CA THR A 141 -11.91 -18.78 0.05
C THR A 141 -12.68 -17.56 0.54
N GLY A 142 -13.09 -16.71 -0.39
CA GLY A 142 -13.99 -15.59 -0.15
C GLY A 142 -15.45 -15.93 -0.41
N ALA A 143 -16.34 -14.93 -0.28
CA ALA A 143 -17.75 -15.07 -0.58
C ALA A 143 -18.03 -15.15 -2.09
N LYS A 144 -17.20 -14.48 -2.90
CA LYS A 144 -17.37 -14.40 -4.36
C LYS A 144 -16.38 -15.25 -5.13
N ASP A 145 -15.13 -15.38 -4.62
CA ASP A 145 -14.05 -16.00 -5.35
C ASP A 145 -13.04 -16.65 -4.40
N ALA A 146 -12.07 -17.37 -4.93
CA ALA A 146 -10.86 -17.74 -4.25
C ALA A 146 -9.81 -16.61 -4.43
N TYR A 147 -9.05 -16.33 -3.38
CA TYR A 147 -8.04 -15.27 -3.37
C TYR A 147 -6.68 -15.84 -3.00
N TYR A 148 -5.65 -15.33 -3.63
CA TYR A 148 -4.27 -15.74 -3.43
C TYR A 148 -3.42 -14.56 -2.97
N TYR A 149 -2.50 -14.82 -2.06
CA TYR A 149 -1.53 -13.84 -1.56
C TYR A 149 -0.25 -14.51 -1.12
N SER A 150 0.82 -13.72 -1.01
CA SER A 150 2.09 -14.19 -0.46
C SER A 150 2.18 -13.89 1.03
N SER A 151 2.32 -14.92 1.85
CA SER A 151 2.52 -14.79 3.30
C SER A 151 3.86 -14.14 3.69
N ALA A 152 4.81 -14.07 2.75
CA ALA A 152 6.05 -13.33 2.91
C ALA A 152 5.87 -11.81 2.82
N ASN A 153 4.86 -11.34 2.06
CA ASN A 153 4.62 -9.92 1.80
C ASN A 153 3.37 -9.37 2.52
N MET A 154 2.46 -10.25 2.96
CA MET A 154 1.19 -9.85 3.54
C MET A 154 0.81 -10.78 4.69
N SER A 155 0.39 -10.22 5.83
CA SER A 155 -0.11 -11.03 6.94
C SER A 155 -1.51 -11.59 6.64
N ASP A 156 -1.85 -12.74 7.24
CA ASP A 156 -3.16 -13.38 7.10
C ASP A 156 -4.32 -12.45 7.45
N ASN A 157 -4.14 -11.63 8.48
CA ASN A 157 -5.16 -10.68 8.90
C ASN A 157 -5.37 -9.58 7.85
N TYR A 158 -4.28 -9.07 7.26
CA TYR A 158 -4.39 -8.08 6.20
C TYR A 158 -5.00 -8.70 4.93
N ALA A 159 -4.60 -9.91 4.56
CA ALA A 159 -5.16 -10.66 3.44
C ALA A 159 -6.68 -10.88 3.60
N MET A 160 -7.14 -11.18 4.84
CA MET A 160 -8.56 -11.29 5.14
C MET A 160 -9.29 -9.96 4.90
N ILE A 161 -8.75 -8.86 5.37
CA ILE A 161 -9.35 -7.53 5.17
C ILE A 161 -9.38 -7.16 3.68
N ALA A 162 -8.26 -7.36 2.97
CA ALA A 162 -8.17 -7.09 1.54
C ALA A 162 -9.17 -7.94 0.72
N GLN A 163 -9.34 -9.22 1.08
CA GLN A 163 -10.36 -10.09 0.51
C GLN A 163 -11.78 -9.54 0.73
N LEU A 164 -12.13 -9.12 1.96
CA LEU A 164 -13.46 -8.59 2.27
C LEU A 164 -13.75 -7.27 1.55
N ILE A 165 -12.71 -6.46 1.30
CA ILE A 165 -12.81 -5.26 0.46
C ILE A 165 -13.13 -5.65 -1.00
N GLU A 166 -12.44 -6.64 -1.56
CA GLU A 166 -12.68 -7.14 -2.92
C GLU A 166 -14.07 -7.79 -3.04
N ASP A 167 -14.49 -8.53 -2.03
CA ASP A 167 -15.84 -9.10 -1.93
C ASP A 167 -16.93 -8.02 -1.77
N LYS A 168 -16.54 -6.79 -1.43
CA LYS A 168 -17.46 -5.67 -1.10
C LYS A 168 -18.40 -6.02 0.04
N ASP A 169 -17.96 -6.86 0.96
CA ASP A 169 -18.69 -7.18 2.20
C ASP A 169 -18.23 -6.24 3.33
N LEU A 170 -18.73 -5.02 3.26
CA LEU A 170 -18.37 -3.97 4.23
C LEU A 170 -18.80 -4.32 5.66
N CYS A 171 -19.92 -5.06 5.82
CA CYS A 171 -20.39 -5.46 7.16
C CYS A 171 -19.43 -6.45 7.81
N ALA A 172 -19.01 -7.49 7.09
CA ALA A 172 -18.05 -8.46 7.58
C ALA A 172 -16.69 -7.80 7.82
N MET A 173 -16.24 -6.94 6.91
CA MET A 173 -14.98 -6.20 7.03
C MET A 173 -14.94 -5.36 8.32
N VAL A 174 -15.96 -4.54 8.58
CA VAL A 174 -16.05 -3.72 9.80
C VAL A 174 -16.08 -4.61 11.04
N ALA A 175 -16.91 -5.68 11.05
CA ALA A 175 -17.03 -6.59 12.18
C ALA A 175 -15.71 -7.28 12.51
N GLU A 176 -15.01 -7.83 11.51
CA GLU A 176 -13.74 -8.54 11.72
C GLU A 176 -12.65 -7.59 12.20
N MET A 177 -12.58 -6.36 11.67
CA MET A 177 -11.61 -5.37 12.14
C MET A 177 -11.88 -4.94 13.59
N VAL A 178 -13.15 -4.73 13.96
CA VAL A 178 -13.53 -4.39 15.34
C VAL A 178 -13.20 -5.55 16.29
N ARG A 179 -13.49 -6.80 15.89
CA ARG A 179 -13.12 -8.00 16.67
C ARG A 179 -11.60 -8.15 16.81
N PHE A 180 -10.87 -7.92 15.73
CA PHE A 180 -9.42 -7.98 15.75
C PHE A 180 -8.81 -6.96 16.71
N ASN A 181 -9.22 -5.69 16.62
CA ASN A 181 -8.74 -4.63 17.51
C ASN A 181 -9.09 -4.92 18.98
N ALA A 182 -10.32 -5.38 19.24
CA ALA A 182 -10.75 -5.74 20.57
C ALA A 182 -9.96 -6.91 21.17
N ARG A 183 -9.54 -7.87 20.34
CA ARG A 183 -8.78 -9.06 20.76
C ARG A 183 -7.29 -8.79 20.91
N VAL A 184 -6.67 -8.09 19.96
CA VAL A 184 -5.21 -7.95 19.87
C VAL A 184 -4.72 -6.72 20.63
N TYR A 185 -5.44 -5.61 20.51
CA TYR A 185 -5.04 -4.33 21.09
C TYR A 185 -5.88 -3.90 22.31
N PRO A 186 -6.75 -4.75 22.85
CA PRO A 186 -7.88 -4.49 23.76
C PRO A 186 -8.45 -3.07 23.68
N SER A 187 -8.77 -2.61 22.47
CA SER A 187 -9.27 -1.25 22.22
C SER A 187 -10.59 -1.23 21.43
N ALA A 188 -11.39 -0.20 21.62
CA ALA A 188 -12.53 0.07 20.75
C ALA A 188 -12.05 0.78 19.48
N THR A 189 -12.72 0.54 18.37
CA THR A 189 -12.35 1.08 17.05
C THR A 189 -13.18 2.33 16.76
N PRO A 190 -12.58 3.53 16.61
CA PRO A 190 -13.32 4.72 16.23
C PRO A 190 -13.88 4.58 14.80
N LEU A 191 -15.09 5.04 14.56
CA LEU A 191 -15.71 4.95 13.22
C LEU A 191 -14.87 5.66 12.14
N ARG A 192 -14.18 6.75 12.49
CA ARG A 192 -13.26 7.46 11.58
C ARG A 192 -12.10 6.60 11.08
N TYR A 193 -11.76 5.50 11.78
CA TYR A 193 -10.72 4.57 11.38
C TYR A 193 -10.96 4.02 9.97
N PHE A 194 -12.21 3.76 9.61
CA PHE A 194 -12.59 3.21 8.31
C PHE A 194 -12.53 4.23 7.15
N ARG A 195 -12.20 5.49 7.43
CA ARG A 195 -11.96 6.52 6.41
C ARG A 195 -10.54 6.51 5.87
N ARG A 196 -9.64 5.78 6.53
CA ARG A 196 -8.22 5.67 6.13
C ARG A 196 -8.02 4.45 5.23
N SER A 197 -6.94 4.49 4.43
CA SER A 197 -6.49 3.31 3.69
C SER A 197 -6.23 2.14 4.67
N PRO A 198 -6.55 0.92 4.31
CA PRO A 198 -7.03 0.42 3.01
C PRO A 198 -8.55 0.47 2.82
N TYR A 199 -9.32 1.00 3.77
CA TYR A 199 -10.79 0.97 3.75
C TYR A 199 -11.39 2.06 2.87
N ASP A 200 -10.89 3.28 2.97
CA ASP A 200 -11.27 4.50 2.22
C ASP A 200 -12.78 4.71 2.11
N LEU A 201 -13.51 4.39 3.19
CA LEU A 201 -14.96 4.53 3.22
C LEU A 201 -15.36 5.99 3.44
N THR A 202 -16.39 6.44 2.75
CA THR A 202 -17.04 7.72 3.05
C THR A 202 -17.82 7.64 4.36
N GLN A 203 -18.12 8.79 4.97
CA GLN A 203 -18.92 8.84 6.19
C GLN A 203 -20.30 8.18 5.99
N GLU A 204 -20.93 8.41 4.84
CA GLU A 204 -22.22 7.83 4.48
C GLU A 204 -22.15 6.32 4.37
N ALA A 205 -21.08 5.79 3.75
CA ALA A 205 -20.87 4.34 3.63
C ALA A 205 -20.67 3.69 5.00
N ILE A 206 -19.93 4.33 5.92
CA ILE A 206 -19.76 3.86 7.29
C ILE A 206 -21.09 3.80 8.03
N GLU A 207 -21.89 4.87 7.95
CA GLU A 207 -23.21 4.92 8.59
C GLU A 207 -24.17 3.86 8.03
N GLN A 208 -24.23 3.72 6.73
CA GLN A 208 -25.06 2.70 6.06
C GLN A 208 -24.62 1.28 6.43
N THR A 209 -23.31 1.04 6.50
CA THR A 209 -22.75 -0.25 6.92
C THR A 209 -23.14 -0.54 8.36
N TRP A 210 -22.95 0.42 9.27
CA TRP A 210 -23.34 0.25 10.67
C TRP A 210 -24.86 -0.02 10.83
N GLN A 211 -25.70 0.74 10.14
CA GLN A 211 -27.14 0.50 10.11
C GLN A 211 -27.50 -0.89 9.59
N SER A 212 -26.80 -1.34 8.54
CA SER A 212 -27.01 -2.66 7.93
C SER A 212 -26.57 -3.83 8.83
N MET A 213 -25.66 -3.59 9.77
CA MET A 213 -25.20 -4.56 10.76
C MET A 213 -26.19 -4.72 11.91
N GLN A 214 -26.91 -3.64 12.26
CA GLN A 214 -27.85 -3.65 13.35
C GLN A 214 -28.99 -4.65 13.13
N GLY A 215 -29.29 -5.44 14.16
CA GLY A 215 -30.36 -6.45 14.13
C GLY A 215 -29.97 -7.77 13.45
N LYS A 216 -28.79 -7.88 12.88
CA LYS A 216 -28.29 -9.14 12.35
C LYS A 216 -27.58 -9.95 13.44
N PRO A 217 -27.96 -11.23 13.65
CA PRO A 217 -27.41 -12.05 14.73
C PRO A 217 -25.91 -12.30 14.60
N GLU A 218 -25.37 -12.31 13.39
CA GLU A 218 -23.95 -12.50 13.10
C GLU A 218 -23.06 -11.34 13.60
N TYR A 219 -23.64 -10.14 13.80
CA TYR A 219 -22.97 -8.95 14.31
C TYR A 219 -23.47 -8.51 15.69
N ALA A 220 -24.24 -9.34 16.38
CA ALA A 220 -24.83 -9.03 17.69
C ALA A 220 -23.79 -8.74 18.79
N ASP A 221 -22.54 -9.16 18.57
CA ASP A 221 -21.42 -8.87 19.47
C ASP A 221 -20.79 -7.48 19.25
N ILE A 222 -21.15 -6.79 18.16
CA ILE A 222 -20.63 -5.45 17.88
C ILE A 222 -21.58 -4.41 18.44
N GLU A 223 -21.07 -3.62 19.37
CA GLU A 223 -21.81 -2.53 20.01
C GLU A 223 -21.14 -1.18 19.76
N GLU A 224 -21.96 -0.14 19.76
CA GLU A 224 -21.51 1.24 19.67
C GLU A 224 -21.41 1.88 21.06
N LEU A 225 -20.41 2.72 21.22
CA LEU A 225 -20.29 3.64 22.35
C LEU A 225 -19.81 5.02 21.87
N THR A 226 -20.08 6.04 22.69
CA THR A 226 -19.59 7.41 22.45
C THR A 226 -18.70 7.82 23.62
N ASN A 227 -17.52 8.38 23.32
CA ASN A 227 -16.60 8.88 24.33
C ASN A 227 -17.02 10.26 24.88
N ASN A 228 -16.23 10.82 25.80
CA ASN A 228 -16.48 12.11 26.39
C ASN A 228 -16.32 13.30 25.42
N GLN A 229 -15.65 13.08 24.28
CA GLN A 229 -15.46 14.04 23.20
C GLN A 229 -16.55 13.94 22.13
N ASN A 230 -17.60 13.15 22.38
CA ASN A 230 -18.70 12.87 21.45
C ASN A 230 -18.25 12.13 20.17
N GLU A 231 -17.13 11.42 20.23
CA GLU A 231 -16.68 10.55 19.16
C GLU A 231 -17.26 9.14 19.31
N ARG A 232 -17.63 8.54 18.19
CA ARG A 232 -18.28 7.22 18.12
C ARG A 232 -17.27 6.11 17.86
N PHE A 233 -17.39 5.03 18.62
CA PHE A 233 -16.55 3.84 18.57
C PHE A 233 -17.40 2.58 18.46
N LEU A 234 -16.86 1.56 17.80
CA LEU A 234 -17.38 0.21 17.82
C LEU A 234 -16.45 -0.71 18.64
N PHE A 235 -17.02 -1.66 19.36
CA PHE A 235 -16.25 -2.68 20.08
C PHE A 235 -16.99 -4.01 20.07
N SER A 236 -16.25 -5.13 20.24
CA SER A 236 -16.83 -6.45 20.33
C SER A 236 -17.00 -6.88 21.78
N THR A 237 -18.23 -7.19 22.16
CA THR A 237 -18.57 -7.71 23.48
C THR A 237 -17.99 -9.11 23.76
N LYS A 238 -17.55 -9.83 22.73
CA LYS A 238 -16.82 -11.09 22.87
C LYS A 238 -15.46 -10.92 23.55
N HIS A 239 -14.85 -9.74 23.44
CA HIS A 239 -13.49 -9.49 23.89
C HIS A 239 -13.40 -8.38 24.93
N LEU A 240 -14.30 -7.40 24.91
CA LEU A 240 -14.29 -6.24 25.80
C LEU A 240 -15.63 -6.09 26.52
N THR A 241 -15.58 -5.69 27.79
CA THR A 241 -16.79 -5.20 28.46
C THR A 241 -17.04 -3.74 28.07
N ARG A 242 -18.32 -3.34 28.01
CA ARG A 242 -18.71 -1.96 27.68
C ARG A 242 -18.03 -0.92 28.58
N ARG A 243 -17.89 -1.23 29.90
CA ARG A 243 -17.23 -0.35 30.86
C ARG A 243 -15.75 -0.15 30.52
N TYR A 244 -15.05 -1.21 30.16
CA TYR A 244 -13.64 -1.15 29.79
C TYR A 244 -13.45 -0.42 28.46
N ALA A 245 -14.23 -0.76 27.44
CA ALA A 245 -14.20 -0.10 26.13
C ALA A 245 -14.44 1.42 26.28
N LYS A 246 -15.41 1.83 27.11
CA LYS A 246 -15.68 3.24 27.39
C LYS A 246 -14.49 3.93 28.07
N ALA A 247 -13.93 3.31 29.10
CA ALA A 247 -12.82 3.90 29.86
C ALA A 247 -11.59 4.13 28.97
N ILE A 248 -11.25 3.18 28.09
CA ILE A 248 -10.14 3.34 27.14
C ILE A 248 -10.45 4.41 26.11
N SER A 249 -11.67 4.42 25.51
CA SER A 249 -12.05 5.42 24.51
C SER A 249 -12.07 6.85 25.05
N ASP A 250 -12.18 7.03 26.37
CA ASP A 250 -12.10 8.34 27.00
C ASP A 250 -10.66 8.82 27.23
N VAL A 251 -9.69 7.90 27.25
CA VAL A 251 -8.25 8.17 27.50
C VAL A 251 -7.47 8.22 26.19
N ASP A 252 -7.86 7.41 25.20
CA ASP A 252 -7.20 7.39 23.89
C ASP A 252 -7.44 8.69 23.13
N GLU A 253 -6.53 9.63 23.31
CA GLU A 253 -6.28 10.65 22.31
C GLU A 253 -5.59 9.94 21.14
N TRP A 254 -6.39 9.44 20.20
CA TRP A 254 -5.87 9.05 18.89
C TRP A 254 -5.33 10.32 18.24
N THR A 255 -4.09 10.66 18.59
CA THR A 255 -3.35 11.74 17.95
C THR A 255 -3.13 11.37 16.49
N ASP A 256 -3.60 12.24 15.62
CA ASP A 256 -3.43 12.17 14.16
C ASP A 256 -1.95 12.18 13.75
#